data_53612bbebd4cf9a75217df3239f88315
#
_entry.id   53612bbebd4cf9a75217df3239f88315
#
_cell.length_a   1.000
_cell.length_b   1.000
_cell.length_c   1.000
_cell.angle_alpha   90.00
_cell.angle_beta   90.00
_cell.angle_gamma   90.00
#
_symmetry.space_group_name_H-M   'P 1'
#
loop_
_entity.id
_entity.type
_entity.pdbx_description
1 polymer ?
#
loop_
_entity_poly.entity_id
_entity_poly.type
_entity_poly.pdbx_seq_one_letter_code
_entity_poly.pdbx_strand_id
1 'polypeptide(L)' 'MEDIINTIDNKVQIIFERTSTNGMTFRDALWFSQAEYDALTPENILTLEQERFDNWEAIINSPPTESIDVIEV' A
#
# COMPACT_ATOMS: atom_id res chain seq x y z
N MET A 1 3.32 3.84 -13.29
CA MET A 1 4.43 2.92 -12.96
C MET A 1 3.93 1.50 -12.91
N GLU A 2 4.69 0.59 -13.46
CA GLU A 2 4.25 -0.80 -13.48
C GLU A 2 4.64 -1.49 -12.19
N ASP A 3 3.78 -2.37 -11.73
CA ASP A 3 4.06 -3.13 -10.53
C ASP A 3 5.11 -4.20 -10.82
N ILE A 4 5.90 -4.51 -9.84
CA ILE A 4 6.89 -5.57 -9.94
C ILE A 4 6.34 -6.76 -9.19
N ILE A 5 6.24 -7.89 -9.84
CA ILE A 5 5.70 -9.10 -9.24
C ILE A 5 6.78 -10.15 -9.11
N ASN A 6 7.02 -10.58 -7.88
CA ASN A 6 8.02 -11.60 -7.60
C ASN A 6 7.36 -12.81 -6.96
N THR A 7 7.82 -14.00 -7.30
CA THR A 7 7.31 -15.23 -6.69
C THR A 7 8.45 -15.88 -5.90
N ILE A 8 8.25 -16.06 -4.61
CA ILE A 8 9.26 -16.60 -3.73
C ILE A 8 8.60 -17.62 -2.80
N ASP A 9 9.05 -18.86 -2.84
CA ASP A 9 8.58 -19.92 -1.92
C ASP A 9 7.06 -20.00 -1.84
N ASN A 10 6.41 -20.06 -2.98
CA ASN A 10 4.96 -20.14 -3.09
C ASN A 10 4.25 -18.90 -2.57
N LYS A 11 4.96 -17.80 -2.43
CA LYS A 11 4.35 -16.52 -2.07
C LYS A 11 4.58 -15.54 -3.20
N VAL A 12 3.62 -14.63 -3.37
CA VAL A 12 3.69 -13.63 -4.41
C VAL A 12 3.82 -12.27 -3.76
N GLN A 13 4.83 -11.52 -4.16
CA GLN A 13 5.04 -10.17 -3.68
C GLN A 13 4.75 -9.22 -4.82
N ILE A 14 3.91 -8.22 -4.58
CA ILE A 14 3.62 -7.20 -5.57
C ILE A 14 4.14 -5.88 -5.01
N ILE A 15 5.17 -5.34 -5.65
CA ILE A 15 5.75 -4.07 -5.25
C ILE A 15 5.15 -2.99 -6.13
N PHE A 16 4.60 -1.96 -5.52
CA PHE A 16 3.97 -0.89 -6.27
C PHE A 16 4.42 0.47 -5.75
N GLU A 17 4.24 1.49 -6.57
CA GLU A 17 4.69 2.82 -6.24
C GLU A 17 3.67 3.81 -6.73
N ARG A 18 3.40 4.82 -5.93
CA ARG A 18 2.46 5.88 -6.29
C ARG A 18 3.01 7.22 -5.83
N THR A 19 2.62 8.28 -6.53
CA THR A 19 3.05 9.62 -6.17
C THR A 19 1.86 10.43 -5.70
N SER A 20 1.99 11.07 -4.55
CA SER A 20 0.92 11.88 -4.02
C SER A 20 0.84 13.23 -4.74
N THR A 21 -0.22 13.98 -4.46
CA THR A 21 -0.43 15.28 -5.11
C THR A 21 0.62 16.28 -4.70
N ASN A 22 1.27 16.10 -3.55
CA ASN A 22 2.31 17.02 -3.15
C ASN A 22 3.71 16.53 -3.55
N GLY A 23 3.78 15.55 -4.43
CA GLY A 23 5.06 15.14 -5.03
C GLY A 23 5.82 14.08 -4.25
N MET A 24 5.26 13.55 -3.16
CA MET A 24 5.94 12.51 -2.40
C MET A 24 5.64 11.15 -2.99
N THR A 25 6.63 10.28 -2.99
CA THR A 25 6.50 8.94 -3.54
C THR A 25 6.26 7.92 -2.44
N PHE A 26 5.23 7.11 -2.62
CA PHE A 26 4.89 6.03 -1.73
C PHE A 26 5.23 4.71 -2.40
N ARG A 27 5.94 3.85 -1.70
CA ARG A 27 6.30 2.54 -2.22
C ARG A 27 5.99 1.50 -1.16
N ASP A 28 5.32 0.44 -1.55
CA ASP A 28 4.91 -0.61 -0.62
C ASP A 28 4.85 -1.94 -1.35
N ALA A 29 4.62 -3.00 -0.62
CA ALA A 29 4.52 -4.33 -1.18
C ALA A 29 3.33 -5.05 -0.59
N LEU A 30 2.63 -5.82 -1.42
CA LEU A 30 1.55 -6.68 -0.99
C LEU A 30 2.06 -8.11 -1.06
N TRP A 31 1.71 -8.91 -0.05
CA TRP A 31 2.14 -10.31 0.00
C TRP A 31 0.94 -11.24 0.03
N PHE A 32 0.98 -12.25 -0.80
CA PHE A 32 -0.09 -13.25 -0.88
C PHE A 32 0.53 -14.63 -1.00
N SER A 33 -0.22 -15.68 -0.62
CA SER A 33 0.17 -17.02 -0.99
C SER A 33 -0.13 -17.17 -2.48
N GLN A 34 0.44 -18.18 -3.13
CA GLN A 34 0.18 -18.40 -4.55
C GLN A 34 -1.32 -18.63 -4.77
N ALA A 35 -1.96 -19.39 -3.90
CA ALA A 35 -3.39 -19.66 -4.04
C ALA A 35 -4.23 -18.39 -3.90
N GLU A 36 -3.86 -17.54 -2.97
CA GLU A 36 -4.55 -16.27 -2.79
C GLU A 36 -4.39 -15.38 -4.01
N TYR A 37 -3.18 -15.34 -4.53
CA TYR A 37 -2.90 -14.50 -5.68
C TYR A 37 -3.70 -14.99 -6.90
N ASP A 38 -3.77 -16.31 -7.08
CA ASP A 38 -4.48 -16.88 -8.22
C ASP A 38 -5.98 -16.59 -8.16
N ALA A 39 -6.51 -16.37 -6.97
CA ALA A 39 -7.91 -16.07 -6.79
C ALA A 39 -8.22 -14.58 -6.94
N LEU A 40 -7.20 -13.72 -7.00
CA LEU A 40 -7.42 -12.29 -7.11
C LEU A 40 -7.56 -11.85 -8.56
N THR A 41 -8.36 -10.82 -8.78
CA THR A 41 -8.45 -10.20 -10.09
C THR A 41 -7.57 -8.96 -10.09
N PRO A 42 -7.21 -8.43 -11.26
CA PRO A 42 -6.44 -7.18 -11.30
C PRO A 42 -7.14 -6.05 -10.57
N GLU A 43 -8.48 -6.02 -10.58
CA GLU A 43 -9.21 -4.99 -9.88
C GLU A 43 -9.07 -5.12 -8.37
N ASN A 44 -9.04 -6.35 -7.86
CA ASN A 44 -8.84 -6.56 -6.43
C ASN A 44 -7.48 -6.04 -6.00
N ILE A 45 -6.46 -6.29 -6.81
CA ILE A 45 -5.11 -5.84 -6.51
C ILE A 45 -5.05 -4.32 -6.51
N LEU A 46 -5.65 -3.69 -7.50
CA LEU A 46 -5.67 -2.24 -7.57
C LEU A 46 -6.38 -1.63 -6.37
N THR A 47 -7.46 -2.25 -5.91
CA THR A 47 -8.19 -1.78 -4.74
C THR A 47 -7.32 -1.84 -3.49
N LEU A 48 -6.57 -2.94 -3.32
CA LEU A 48 -5.70 -3.07 -2.18
C LEU A 48 -4.57 -2.04 -2.22
N GLU A 49 -4.00 -1.82 -3.40
CA GLU A 49 -2.95 -0.81 -3.55
C GLU A 49 -3.49 0.57 -3.24
N GLN A 50 -4.69 0.85 -3.71
CA GLN A 50 -5.30 2.15 -3.49
C GLN A 50 -5.58 2.38 -2.01
N GLU A 51 -6.03 1.36 -1.30
CA GLU A 51 -6.26 1.46 0.13
C GLU A 51 -4.98 1.77 0.88
N ARG A 52 -3.89 1.11 0.51
CA ARG A 52 -2.61 1.36 1.15
C ARG A 52 -2.15 2.79 0.89
N PHE A 53 -2.31 3.24 -0.32
CA PHE A 53 -1.91 4.59 -0.69
C PHE A 53 -2.79 5.63 0.04
N ASP A 54 -4.10 5.39 0.12
CA ASP A 54 -5.01 6.32 0.79
C ASP A 54 -4.68 6.43 2.27
N ASN A 55 -4.37 5.32 2.92
CA ASN A 55 -4.02 5.32 4.33
C ASN A 55 -2.72 6.10 4.55
N TRP A 56 -1.75 5.90 3.68
CA TRP A 56 -0.50 6.62 3.79
C TRP A 56 -0.70 8.12 3.56
N GLU A 57 -1.49 8.46 2.55
CA GLU A 57 -1.75 9.86 2.25
C GLU A 57 -2.47 10.55 3.40
N ALA A 58 -3.38 9.85 4.05
CA ALA A 58 -4.07 10.40 5.21
C ALA A 58 -3.09 10.67 6.35
N ILE A 59 -2.10 9.80 6.51
CA ILE A 59 -1.11 9.98 7.56
C ILE A 59 -0.22 11.20 7.28
N ILE A 60 0.27 11.33 6.07
CA ILE A 60 1.17 12.45 5.77
C ILE A 60 0.45 13.79 5.71
N ASN A 61 -0.87 13.76 5.53
CA ASN A 61 -1.66 14.98 5.50
C ASN A 61 -2.28 15.31 6.86
N SER A 62 -2.08 14.44 7.85
CA SER A 62 -2.63 14.67 9.17
C SER A 62 -1.89 15.77 9.89
N PRO A 63 -2.57 16.62 10.65
CA PRO A 63 -1.88 17.64 11.42
C PRO A 63 -1.02 16.99 12.49
N PRO A 64 0.15 17.52 12.75
CA PRO A 64 1.03 16.94 13.77
C PRO A 64 0.39 16.90 15.15
N THR A 65 -0.51 17.80 15.43
CA THR A 65 -1.13 17.84 16.74
C THR A 65 -1.95 16.61 17.02
N GLU A 66 -2.41 15.94 16.00
CA GLU A 66 -3.17 14.75 16.26
C GLU A 66 -2.37 13.68 16.92
N SER A 67 -1.15 13.50 16.52
CA SER A 67 -0.37 12.47 17.14
C SER A 67 -0.07 12.81 18.55
N ILE A 68 0.02 14.05 18.86
CA ILE A 68 0.31 14.45 20.21
C ILE A 68 -0.84 14.20 21.10
N ASP A 69 -2.02 14.43 20.62
CA ASP A 69 -3.19 14.25 21.43
C ASP A 69 -3.31 12.86 21.92
N VAL A 70 -2.86 11.95 21.16
CA VAL A 70 -2.98 10.60 21.53
C VAL A 70 -2.25 10.31 22.78
N ILE A 71 -1.23 11.09 22.99
CA ILE A 71 -0.51 10.77 24.09
C ILE A 71 -1.04 11.16 25.33
N GLU A 72 -1.77 12.09 25.34
CA GLU A 72 -2.26 12.51 26.40
C GLU A 72 -2.94 11.76 27.10
N VAL A 73 -3.12 11.31 27.34
CA VAL A 73 -3.91 10.55 28.02
C VAL A 73 -3.37 9.94 28.94
#